data_1a3e53b54f7e17e9048895a2ac66832d
#
_entry.id   1a3e53b54f7e17e9048895a2ac66832d
#
_cell.length_a   1.000
_cell.length_b   1.000
_cell.length_c   1.000
_cell.angle_alpha   90.00
_cell.angle_beta   90.00
_cell.angle_gamma   90.00
#
_symmetry.space_group_name_H-M   'P 1'
#
loop_
_entity.id
_entity.type
_entity.pdbx_description
1 polymer ?
#
loop_
_entity_poly.entity_id
_entity_poly.type
_entity_poly.pdbx_seq_one_letter_code
_entity_poly.pdbx_strand_id
1 'polypeptide(L)'
;KDEVNVDHLRSEFIELIIENESTPFIGNDGLDEDQTIIRQEFYKFSKDKIEPFAHEWHLKDELIPLNVIDELASLGVFGLTIPEEFGGTGLDKITMCVVSEELSRGYIGVGSLATRTDIASELILCGGSKEQKEHWLPKISSGEIMPTAVFTEPNTGSDLGNLQTRAILDGEEYSITGNKTWITHASRANQ
;
A
#
# COMPACT_ATOMS: atom_id res chain seq x y z
N LYS A 1 -30.56 20.39 -25.35
CA LYS A 1 -29.38 19.53 -25.00
C LYS A 1 -28.21 20.32 -25.54
N ASP A 2 -27.52 21.03 -24.67
CA ASP A 2 -26.30 21.76 -25.02
C ASP A 2 -25.24 20.73 -25.40
N GLU A 3 -24.82 20.75 -26.66
CA GLU A 3 -23.66 19.95 -27.08
C GLU A 3 -22.44 20.46 -26.32
N VAL A 4 -21.85 19.60 -25.56
CA VAL A 4 -20.59 19.88 -24.83
C VAL A 4 -19.52 20.16 -25.88
N ASN A 5 -19.04 21.42 -25.94
CA ASN A 5 -17.94 21.77 -26.82
C ASN A 5 -16.63 21.13 -26.38
N VAL A 6 -16.37 19.94 -26.93
CA VAL A 6 -15.20 19.10 -26.56
C VAL A 6 -13.89 19.83 -26.87
N ASP A 7 -13.82 20.63 -27.91
CA ASP A 7 -12.59 21.35 -28.29
C ASP A 7 -12.28 22.48 -27.29
N HIS A 8 -13.31 23.15 -26.78
CA HIS A 8 -13.13 24.15 -25.72
C HIS A 8 -12.62 23.52 -24.43
N LEU A 9 -13.22 22.40 -23.99
CA LEU A 9 -12.76 21.66 -22.80
C LEU A 9 -11.33 21.14 -22.95
N ARG A 10 -10.94 20.70 -24.15
CA ARG A 10 -9.56 20.30 -24.43
C ARG A 10 -8.59 21.45 -24.30
N SER A 11 -8.95 22.62 -24.82
CA SER A 11 -8.11 23.83 -24.73
C SER A 11 -7.93 24.25 -23.27
N GLU A 12 -9.02 24.35 -22.52
CA GLU A 12 -8.96 24.67 -21.07
C GLU A 12 -8.10 23.66 -20.29
N PHE A 13 -8.23 22.37 -20.61
CA PHE A 13 -7.42 21.34 -19.95
C PHE A 13 -5.93 21.46 -20.29
N ILE A 14 -5.58 21.77 -21.54
CA ILE A 14 -4.20 22.00 -21.95
C ILE A 14 -3.63 23.25 -21.26
N GLU A 15 -4.39 24.35 -21.19
CA GLU A 15 -3.97 25.56 -20.47
C GLU A 15 -3.72 25.27 -18.99
N LEU A 16 -4.61 24.50 -18.33
CA LEU A 16 -4.44 24.08 -16.95
C LEU A 16 -3.16 23.25 -16.73
N ILE A 17 -2.83 22.34 -17.66
CA ILE A 17 -1.60 21.57 -17.60
C ILE A 17 -0.38 22.48 -17.72
N ILE A 18 -0.38 23.41 -18.69
CA ILE A 18 0.74 24.32 -18.94
C ILE A 18 0.95 25.25 -17.73
N GLU A 19 -0.11 25.80 -17.17
CA GLU A 19 -0.04 26.67 -15.98
C GLU A 19 0.53 25.95 -14.74
N ASN A 20 0.33 24.64 -14.66
CA ASN A 20 0.77 23.81 -13.54
C ASN A 20 1.98 22.91 -13.87
N GLU A 21 2.69 23.16 -14.98
CA GLU A 21 3.81 22.32 -15.44
C GLU A 21 4.90 22.12 -14.38
N SER A 22 5.11 23.12 -13.51
CA SER A 22 6.10 23.08 -12.42
C SER A 22 5.56 22.51 -11.11
N THR A 23 4.26 22.22 -11.02
CA THR A 23 3.64 21.70 -9.80
C THR A 23 3.39 20.19 -9.93
N PRO A 24 3.71 19.39 -8.90
CA PRO A 24 3.43 17.95 -8.93
C PRO A 24 1.93 17.63 -8.81
N PHE A 25 1.11 18.61 -8.48
CA PHE A 25 -0.33 18.44 -8.20
C PHE A 25 -1.15 19.46 -8.96
N ILE A 26 -2.22 19.02 -9.63
CA ILE A 26 -3.13 19.86 -10.42
C ILE A 26 -4.52 19.87 -9.75
N GLY A 27 -5.00 21.06 -9.39
CA GLY A 27 -6.34 21.28 -8.87
C GLY A 27 -6.50 21.10 -7.37
N ASN A 28 -7.76 21.20 -6.91
CA ASN A 28 -8.12 20.93 -5.50
C ASN A 28 -8.37 19.45 -5.34
N ASP A 29 -7.53 18.80 -4.56
CA ASP A 29 -7.56 17.36 -4.28
C ASP A 29 -8.46 16.98 -3.10
N GLY A 30 -9.00 17.96 -2.39
CA GLY A 30 -9.87 17.77 -1.23
C GLY A 30 -9.15 17.30 0.03
N LEU A 31 -7.82 17.36 0.05
CA LEU A 31 -7.03 17.03 1.23
C LEU A 31 -7.06 18.18 2.25
N ASP A 32 -7.00 17.83 3.52
CA ASP A 32 -6.78 18.78 4.60
C ASP A 32 -5.30 19.20 4.71
N GLU A 33 -4.99 20.06 5.66
CA GLU A 33 -3.65 20.61 5.85
C GLU A 33 -2.63 19.52 6.23
N ASP A 34 -2.99 18.61 7.15
CA ASP A 34 -2.13 17.52 7.59
C ASP A 34 -1.87 16.51 6.47
N GLN A 35 -2.89 16.13 5.73
CA GLN A 35 -2.78 15.26 4.57
C GLN A 35 -1.92 15.88 3.46
N THR A 36 -2.02 17.20 3.28
CA THR A 36 -1.18 17.93 2.32
C THR A 36 0.29 17.92 2.72
N ILE A 37 0.59 18.11 4.01
CA ILE A 37 1.96 18.02 4.55
C ILE A 37 2.51 16.60 4.36
N ILE A 38 1.73 15.59 4.73
CA ILE A 38 2.11 14.18 4.56
C ILE A 38 2.40 13.88 3.09
N ARG A 39 1.57 14.34 2.16
CA ARG A 39 1.81 14.18 0.71
C ARG A 39 3.15 14.76 0.31
N GLN A 40 3.45 16.00 0.71
CA GLN A 40 4.69 16.68 0.33
C GLN A 40 5.93 15.92 0.85
N GLU A 41 5.89 15.43 2.08
CA GLU A 41 6.98 14.65 2.67
C GLU A 41 7.20 13.32 1.93
N PHE A 42 6.13 12.57 1.62
CA PHE A 42 6.25 11.31 0.88
C PHE A 42 6.57 11.51 -0.59
N TYR A 43 6.12 12.60 -1.22
CA TYR A 43 6.56 13.01 -2.55
C TYR A 43 8.08 13.23 -2.58
N LYS A 44 8.60 14.01 -1.62
CA LYS A 44 10.04 14.26 -1.51
C LYS A 44 10.82 12.98 -1.25
N PHE A 45 10.36 12.15 -0.32
CA PHE A 45 10.97 10.85 -0.06
C PHE A 45 11.03 9.99 -1.32
N SER A 46 9.94 9.91 -2.07
CA SER A 46 9.85 9.16 -3.32
C SER A 46 10.84 9.67 -4.38
N LYS A 47 10.93 10.99 -4.53
CA LYS A 47 11.86 11.65 -5.45
C LYS A 47 13.32 11.41 -5.11
N ASP A 48 13.67 11.46 -3.82
CA ASP A 48 15.06 11.41 -3.38
C ASP A 48 15.57 9.97 -3.19
N LYS A 49 14.70 9.05 -2.74
CA LYS A 49 15.10 7.72 -2.27
C LYS A 49 14.63 6.56 -3.16
N ILE A 50 13.61 6.75 -3.99
CA ILE A 50 13.00 5.68 -4.78
C ILE A 50 13.24 5.91 -6.27
N GLU A 51 12.75 7.01 -6.82
CA GLU A 51 12.73 7.28 -8.25
C GLU A 51 14.10 7.14 -8.93
N PRO A 52 15.23 7.62 -8.36
CA PRO A 52 16.54 7.50 -9.00
C PRO A 52 17.01 6.06 -9.19
N PHE A 53 16.49 5.11 -8.40
CA PHE A 53 16.95 3.72 -8.38
C PHE A 53 15.92 2.73 -8.93
N ALA A 54 14.66 3.11 -9.00
CA ALA A 54 13.53 2.22 -9.34
C ALA A 54 13.72 1.50 -10.68
N HIS A 55 14.21 2.21 -11.69
CA HIS A 55 14.46 1.64 -13.01
C HIS A 55 15.54 0.56 -12.98
N GLU A 56 16.60 0.78 -12.22
CA GLU A 56 17.68 -0.20 -12.06
C GLU A 56 17.20 -1.46 -11.33
N TRP A 57 16.47 -1.30 -10.23
CA TRP A 57 15.87 -2.43 -9.51
C TRP A 57 14.98 -3.26 -10.42
N HIS A 58 14.16 -2.59 -11.23
CA HIS A 58 13.28 -3.26 -12.18
C HIS A 58 14.05 -4.05 -13.25
N LEU A 59 15.05 -3.44 -13.89
CA LEU A 59 15.84 -4.08 -14.95
C LEU A 59 16.65 -5.28 -14.47
N LYS A 60 17.11 -5.25 -13.21
CA LYS A 60 17.91 -6.31 -12.60
C LYS A 60 17.08 -7.36 -11.87
N ASP A 61 15.76 -7.20 -11.85
CA ASP A 61 14.85 -8.03 -11.05
C ASP A 61 15.25 -8.09 -9.56
N GLU A 62 15.69 -6.94 -9.05
CA GLU A 62 16.15 -6.80 -7.66
C GLU A 62 14.97 -6.54 -6.72
N LEU A 63 15.06 -7.08 -5.52
CA LEU A 63 14.14 -6.73 -4.43
C LEU A 63 14.42 -5.30 -3.94
N ILE A 64 13.37 -4.61 -3.50
CA ILE A 64 13.51 -3.29 -2.84
C ILE A 64 14.53 -3.41 -1.71
N PRO A 65 15.56 -2.53 -1.65
CA PRO A 65 16.60 -2.61 -0.64
C PRO A 65 16.06 -2.51 0.80
N LEU A 66 16.65 -3.26 1.73
CA LEU A 66 16.20 -3.28 3.13
C LEU A 66 16.29 -1.90 3.79
N ASN A 67 17.30 -1.11 3.47
CA ASN A 67 17.42 0.24 4.01
C ASN A 67 16.24 1.16 3.63
N VAL A 68 15.65 0.97 2.44
CA VAL A 68 14.43 1.70 2.04
C VAL A 68 13.25 1.25 2.90
N ILE A 69 13.14 -0.05 3.16
CA ILE A 69 12.11 -0.62 4.03
C ILE A 69 12.26 -0.11 5.47
N ASP A 70 13.48 -0.07 5.99
CA ASP A 70 13.77 0.44 7.33
C ASP A 70 13.45 1.94 7.45
N GLU A 71 13.74 2.74 6.42
CA GLU A 71 13.35 4.15 6.37
C GLU A 71 11.82 4.30 6.36
N LEU A 72 11.08 3.49 5.58
CA LEU A 72 9.62 3.48 5.55
C LEU A 72 9.01 3.07 6.90
N ALA A 73 9.59 2.07 7.56
CA ALA A 73 9.20 1.66 8.91
C ALA A 73 9.39 2.81 9.92
N SER A 74 10.53 3.50 9.85
CA SER A 74 10.84 4.65 10.70
C SER A 74 9.89 5.84 10.48
N LEU A 75 9.34 5.98 9.27
CA LEU A 75 8.32 6.97 8.92
C LEU A 75 6.89 6.51 9.29
N GLY A 76 6.73 5.33 9.88
CA GLY A 76 5.44 4.80 10.32
C GLY A 76 4.53 4.27 9.21
N VAL A 77 5.07 4.06 7.99
CA VAL A 77 4.28 3.67 6.81
C VAL A 77 3.49 2.38 7.03
N PHE A 78 4.04 1.43 7.79
CA PHE A 78 3.41 0.13 8.00
C PHE A 78 2.33 0.13 9.08
N GLY A 79 2.26 1.22 9.88
CA GLY A 79 1.29 1.39 10.95
C GLY A 79 0.29 2.53 10.74
N LEU A 80 0.17 3.08 9.52
CA LEU A 80 -0.64 4.27 9.26
C LEU A 80 -2.09 4.14 9.78
N THR A 81 -2.74 3.02 9.52
CA THR A 81 -4.14 2.79 9.87
C THR A 81 -4.32 1.89 11.10
N ILE A 82 -3.22 1.37 11.65
CA ILE A 82 -3.25 0.59 12.89
C ILE A 82 -3.53 1.53 14.06
N PRO A 83 -4.49 1.21 14.95
CA PRO A 83 -4.76 2.02 16.13
C PRO A 83 -3.54 2.25 17.00
N GLU A 84 -3.48 3.42 17.67
CA GLU A 84 -2.38 3.79 18.56
C GLU A 84 -2.15 2.79 19.70
N GLU A 85 -3.23 2.17 20.21
CA GLU A 85 -3.15 1.14 21.25
C GLU A 85 -2.31 -0.10 20.82
N PHE A 86 -2.13 -0.30 19.52
CA PHE A 86 -1.28 -1.36 18.94
C PHE A 86 0.00 -0.80 18.30
N GLY A 87 0.38 0.44 18.62
CA GLY A 87 1.63 1.05 18.16
C GLY A 87 1.57 1.63 16.75
N GLY A 88 0.39 1.79 16.17
CA GLY A 88 0.18 2.50 14.91
C GLY A 88 -0.02 3.99 15.11
N THR A 89 -0.33 4.70 14.02
CA THR A 89 -0.64 6.15 14.04
C THR A 89 -2.15 6.43 14.03
N GLY A 90 -2.99 5.44 13.74
CA GLY A 90 -4.45 5.55 13.74
C GLY A 90 -5.00 6.54 12.71
N LEU A 91 -4.23 6.82 11.64
CA LEU A 91 -4.67 7.72 10.57
C LEU A 91 -5.75 7.08 9.70
N ASP A 92 -6.43 7.92 8.93
CA ASP A 92 -7.52 7.47 8.08
C ASP A 92 -7.05 6.81 6.77
N LYS A 93 -8.01 6.20 6.06
CA LYS A 93 -7.73 5.53 4.78
C LYS A 93 -7.39 6.51 3.65
N ILE A 94 -7.79 7.78 3.74
CA ILE A 94 -7.43 8.80 2.76
C ILE A 94 -5.92 9.06 2.87
N THR A 95 -5.43 9.25 4.09
CA THR A 95 -3.99 9.44 4.35
C THR A 95 -3.18 8.23 3.88
N MET A 96 -3.64 7.00 4.12
CA MET A 96 -2.99 5.80 3.59
C MET A 96 -2.96 5.78 2.05
N CYS A 97 -4.03 6.21 1.38
CA CYS A 97 -4.06 6.33 -0.08
C CYS A 97 -3.07 7.37 -0.58
N VAL A 98 -2.99 8.53 0.07
CA VAL A 98 -2.04 9.60 -0.26
C VAL A 98 -0.59 9.11 -0.17
N VAL A 99 -0.23 8.45 0.92
CA VAL A 99 1.11 7.87 1.10
C VAL A 99 1.41 6.80 0.04
N SER A 100 0.45 5.90 -0.21
CA SER A 100 0.61 4.86 -1.24
C SER A 100 0.74 5.43 -2.64
N GLU A 101 0.02 6.51 -2.97
CA GLU A 101 0.13 7.21 -4.24
C GLU A 101 1.53 7.78 -4.44
N GLU A 102 2.04 8.53 -3.47
CA GLU A 102 3.34 9.16 -3.58
C GLU A 102 4.50 8.16 -3.63
N LEU A 103 4.44 7.10 -2.83
CA LEU A 103 5.42 6.01 -2.90
C LEU A 103 5.36 5.27 -4.24
N SER A 104 4.15 5.04 -4.77
CA SER A 104 3.94 4.38 -6.06
C SER A 104 4.37 5.23 -7.24
N ARG A 105 4.37 6.56 -7.12
CA ARG A 105 4.89 7.49 -8.11
C ARG A 105 6.37 7.21 -8.42
N GLY A 106 7.17 6.92 -7.41
CA GLY A 106 8.57 6.50 -7.59
C GLY A 106 8.69 5.06 -8.07
N TYR A 107 8.01 4.13 -7.40
CA TYR A 107 7.99 2.72 -7.77
C TYR A 107 6.78 2.01 -7.14
N ILE A 108 5.92 1.44 -7.98
CA ILE A 108 4.71 0.76 -7.52
C ILE A 108 5.00 -0.38 -6.52
N GLY A 109 6.15 -1.03 -6.65
CA GLY A 109 6.59 -2.06 -5.70
C GLY A 109 6.76 -1.53 -4.28
N VAL A 110 7.21 -0.28 -4.12
CA VAL A 110 7.35 0.37 -2.80
C VAL A 110 5.98 0.76 -2.25
N GLY A 111 5.13 1.40 -3.05
CA GLY A 111 3.78 1.78 -2.61
C GLY A 111 2.92 0.57 -2.22
N SER A 112 3.14 -0.57 -2.84
CA SER A 112 2.42 -1.80 -2.50
C SER A 112 2.78 -2.38 -1.13
N LEU A 113 3.91 -2.02 -0.54
CA LEU A 113 4.28 -2.47 0.82
C LEU A 113 3.28 -1.95 1.86
N ALA A 114 2.99 -0.64 1.85
CA ALA A 114 2.01 -0.03 2.74
C ALA A 114 0.62 -0.67 2.60
N THR A 115 0.17 -0.87 1.36
CA THR A 115 -1.13 -1.50 1.09
C THR A 115 -1.21 -2.94 1.62
N ARG A 116 -0.12 -3.72 1.56
CA ARG A 116 -0.12 -5.11 2.06
C ARG A 116 -0.20 -5.16 3.58
N THR A 117 0.51 -4.28 4.27
CA THR A 117 0.41 -4.18 5.73
C THR A 117 -0.98 -3.72 6.16
N ASP A 118 -1.59 -2.76 5.46
CA ASP A 118 -2.95 -2.30 5.72
C ASP A 118 -3.98 -3.44 5.59
N ILE A 119 -3.94 -4.21 4.49
CA ILE A 119 -4.84 -5.35 4.29
C ILE A 119 -4.70 -6.39 5.41
N ALA A 120 -3.47 -6.75 5.77
CA ALA A 120 -3.24 -7.75 6.82
C ALA A 120 -3.73 -7.25 8.19
N SER A 121 -3.47 -5.98 8.50
CA SER A 121 -3.88 -5.35 9.74
C SER A 121 -5.41 -5.28 9.87
N GLU A 122 -6.10 -4.92 8.80
CA GLU A 122 -7.57 -4.91 8.74
C GLU A 122 -8.16 -6.30 9.00
N LEU A 123 -7.61 -7.35 8.38
CA LEU A 123 -8.06 -8.72 8.61
C LEU A 123 -7.90 -9.12 10.07
N ILE A 124 -6.77 -8.76 10.69
CA ILE A 124 -6.50 -9.04 12.12
C ILE A 124 -7.41 -8.20 13.02
N LEU A 125 -7.61 -6.91 12.70
CA LEU A 125 -8.51 -6.03 13.45
C LEU A 125 -9.97 -6.50 13.41
N CYS A 126 -10.44 -6.96 12.25
CA CYS A 126 -11.81 -7.42 12.07
C CYS A 126 -12.07 -8.82 12.63
N GLY A 127 -11.12 -9.75 12.45
CA GLY A 127 -11.36 -11.17 12.71
C GLY A 127 -10.47 -11.81 13.78
N GLY A 128 -9.40 -11.12 14.19
CA GLY A 128 -8.45 -11.67 15.15
C GLY A 128 -8.94 -11.64 16.60
N SER A 129 -8.49 -12.61 17.42
CA SER A 129 -8.68 -12.56 18.87
C SER A 129 -7.89 -11.40 19.49
N LYS A 130 -8.16 -11.08 20.76
CA LYS A 130 -7.41 -10.04 21.47
C LYS A 130 -5.91 -10.35 21.48
N GLU A 131 -5.56 -11.58 21.79
CA GLU A 131 -4.17 -12.07 21.85
C GLU A 131 -3.48 -11.97 20.48
N GLN A 132 -4.20 -12.26 19.39
CA GLN A 132 -3.70 -12.11 18.03
C GLN A 132 -3.44 -10.65 17.68
N LYS A 133 -4.35 -9.76 18.03
CA LYS A 133 -4.18 -8.31 17.81
C LYS A 133 -2.98 -7.77 18.57
N GLU A 134 -2.87 -8.07 19.86
CA GLU A 134 -1.77 -7.65 20.73
C GLU A 134 -0.42 -8.24 20.29
N HIS A 135 -0.40 -9.41 19.67
CA HIS A 135 0.83 -10.05 19.19
C HIS A 135 1.29 -9.54 17.84
N TRP A 136 0.38 -9.42 16.86
CA TRP A 136 0.74 -9.16 15.47
C TRP A 136 0.79 -7.68 15.10
N LEU A 137 -0.19 -6.88 15.54
CA LEU A 137 -0.32 -5.50 15.09
C LEU A 137 0.90 -4.62 15.45
N PRO A 138 1.48 -4.69 16.67
CA PRO A 138 2.67 -3.91 16.99
C PRO A 138 3.87 -4.26 16.11
N LYS A 139 4.05 -5.54 15.78
CA LYS A 139 5.15 -6.02 14.93
C LYS A 139 4.98 -5.61 13.47
N ILE A 140 3.76 -5.61 12.98
CA ILE A 140 3.44 -5.10 11.64
C ILE A 140 3.69 -3.59 11.61
N SER A 141 3.17 -2.85 12.59
CA SER A 141 3.33 -1.39 12.66
C SER A 141 4.79 -0.94 12.69
N SER A 142 5.62 -1.64 13.43
CA SER A 142 7.06 -1.36 13.51
C SER A 142 7.87 -1.80 12.30
N GLY A 143 7.28 -2.58 11.38
CA GLY A 143 7.99 -3.20 10.26
C GLY A 143 8.84 -4.43 10.65
N GLU A 144 8.79 -4.88 11.90
CA GLU A 144 9.44 -6.14 12.32
C GLU A 144 8.92 -7.33 11.52
N ILE A 145 7.63 -7.32 11.21
CA ILE A 145 6.97 -8.31 10.37
C ILE A 145 6.38 -7.64 9.14
N MET A 146 6.74 -8.15 7.97
CA MET A 146 6.16 -7.75 6.69
C MET A 146 5.17 -8.81 6.22
N PRO A 147 3.86 -8.59 6.40
CA PRO A 147 2.85 -9.53 5.93
C PRO A 147 2.66 -9.44 4.41
N THR A 148 2.11 -10.50 3.84
CA THR A 148 1.59 -10.46 2.47
C THR A 148 0.16 -10.98 2.41
N ALA A 149 -0.63 -10.44 1.49
CA ALA A 149 -2.00 -10.89 1.25
C ALA A 149 -2.01 -12.01 0.22
N VAL A 150 -2.45 -13.20 0.62
CA VAL A 150 -2.38 -14.43 -0.17
C VAL A 150 -3.79 -14.84 -0.62
N PHE A 151 -4.34 -14.13 -1.62
CA PHE A 151 -5.70 -14.39 -2.13
C PHE A 151 -5.70 -15.22 -3.39
N THR A 152 -5.01 -14.77 -4.44
CA THR A 152 -5.13 -15.29 -5.80
C THR A 152 -4.77 -16.77 -5.91
N GLU A 153 -5.60 -17.50 -6.64
CA GLU A 153 -5.40 -18.91 -7.01
C GLU A 153 -5.30 -19.05 -8.54
N PRO A 154 -4.77 -20.17 -9.07
CA PRO A 154 -4.63 -20.35 -10.52
C PRO A 154 -5.92 -20.14 -11.31
N ASN A 155 -7.07 -20.43 -10.73
CA ASN A 155 -8.38 -20.32 -11.37
C ASN A 155 -9.24 -19.15 -10.85
N THR A 156 -8.74 -18.37 -9.87
CA THR A 156 -9.56 -17.37 -9.17
C THR A 156 -8.71 -16.16 -8.78
N GLY A 157 -9.07 -15.00 -9.29
CA GLY A 157 -8.48 -13.70 -8.94
C GLY A 157 -9.53 -12.77 -8.35
N SER A 158 -10.28 -12.08 -9.21
CA SER A 158 -11.31 -11.11 -8.78
C SER A 158 -12.51 -11.75 -8.07
N ASP A 159 -12.81 -13.01 -8.36
CA ASP A 159 -13.91 -13.74 -7.75
C ASP A 159 -13.47 -14.47 -6.47
N LEU A 160 -13.20 -13.70 -5.41
CA LEU A 160 -12.74 -14.22 -4.13
C LEU A 160 -13.74 -15.18 -3.45
N GLY A 161 -15.01 -15.14 -3.83
CA GLY A 161 -16.03 -16.07 -3.35
C GLY A 161 -15.81 -17.52 -3.79
N ASN A 162 -15.03 -17.74 -4.85
CA ASN A 162 -14.74 -19.06 -5.40
C ASN A 162 -13.35 -19.61 -5.05
N LEU A 163 -12.70 -19.07 -4.00
CA LEU A 163 -11.43 -19.61 -3.50
C LEU A 163 -11.60 -21.07 -3.06
N GLN A 164 -10.66 -21.92 -3.48
CA GLN A 164 -10.67 -23.35 -3.19
C GLN A 164 -9.73 -23.74 -2.05
N THR A 165 -8.78 -22.89 -1.68
CA THR A 165 -7.93 -23.10 -0.50
C THR A 165 -8.81 -23.20 0.72
N ARG A 166 -8.58 -24.25 1.50
CA ARG A 166 -9.34 -24.54 2.72
C ARG A 166 -8.43 -24.98 3.84
N ALA A 167 -8.83 -24.65 5.05
CA ALA A 167 -8.22 -25.14 6.28
C ALA A 167 -9.25 -26.01 7.00
N ILE A 168 -8.87 -27.24 7.34
CA ILE A 168 -9.71 -28.19 8.07
C ILE A 168 -9.07 -28.40 9.43
N LEU A 169 -9.83 -28.22 10.50
CA LEU A 169 -9.37 -28.47 11.85
C LEU A 169 -9.20 -29.98 12.08
N ASP A 170 -8.00 -30.38 12.47
CA ASP A 170 -7.64 -31.77 12.81
C ASP A 170 -6.99 -31.77 14.19
N GLY A 171 -7.75 -32.10 15.21
CA GLY A 171 -7.32 -31.97 16.61
C GLY A 171 -7.16 -30.49 17.02
N GLU A 172 -5.95 -30.09 17.39
CA GLU A 172 -5.58 -28.71 17.75
C GLU A 172 -4.90 -27.94 16.60
N GLU A 173 -4.72 -28.58 15.44
CA GLU A 173 -4.03 -28.02 14.29
C GLU A 173 -4.97 -27.87 13.07
N TYR A 174 -4.60 -26.98 12.13
CA TYR A 174 -5.29 -26.85 10.86
C TYR A 174 -4.49 -27.50 9.74
N SER A 175 -5.13 -28.43 9.01
CA SER A 175 -4.61 -28.95 7.73
C SER A 175 -5.03 -28.02 6.60
N ILE A 176 -4.08 -27.36 5.93
CA ILE A 176 -4.33 -26.41 4.85
C ILE A 176 -4.04 -27.07 3.51
N THR A 177 -5.01 -27.03 2.58
CA THR A 177 -4.90 -27.54 1.22
C THR A 177 -5.30 -26.47 0.21
N GLY A 178 -4.43 -26.18 -0.76
CA GLY A 178 -4.70 -25.21 -1.83
C GLY A 178 -3.44 -24.84 -2.60
N ASN A 179 -3.63 -24.06 -3.67
CA ASN A 179 -2.56 -23.49 -4.48
C ASN A 179 -2.77 -21.99 -4.60
N LYS A 180 -1.71 -21.22 -4.41
CA LYS A 180 -1.72 -19.76 -4.54
C LYS A 180 -0.75 -19.33 -5.64
N THR A 181 -1.07 -18.22 -6.32
CA THR A 181 -0.25 -17.69 -7.43
C THR A 181 -0.21 -16.17 -7.39
N TRP A 182 0.82 -15.59 -8.00
CA TRP A 182 1.01 -14.14 -8.14
C TRP A 182 1.04 -13.39 -6.80
N ILE A 183 1.68 -13.98 -5.78
CA ILE A 183 1.71 -13.40 -4.45
C ILE A 183 2.82 -12.34 -4.37
N THR A 184 2.41 -11.10 -4.20
CA THR A 184 3.31 -9.96 -4.05
C THR A 184 4.14 -10.11 -2.77
N HIS A 185 5.44 -9.89 -2.86
CA HIS A 185 6.40 -9.98 -1.74
C HIS A 185 6.52 -11.36 -1.07
N ALA A 186 6.06 -12.45 -1.71
CA ALA A 186 6.12 -13.79 -1.12
C ALA A 186 7.53 -14.21 -0.67
N SER A 187 8.57 -13.80 -1.41
CA SER A 187 9.97 -14.12 -1.09
C SER A 187 10.53 -13.32 0.10
N ARG A 188 9.81 -12.32 0.57
CA ARG A 188 10.25 -11.39 1.61
C ARG A 188 9.33 -11.38 2.84
N ALA A 189 8.12 -11.90 2.70
CA ALA A 189 7.18 -11.98 3.81
C ALA A 189 7.78 -12.81 4.96
N ASN A 190 7.75 -12.27 6.15
CA ASN A 190 8.10 -13.01 7.36
C ASN A 190 6.99 -14.00 7.68
N GLN A 191 7.37 -15.18 8.04
CA GLN A 191 6.45 -16.25 8.44
C GLN A 191 6.27 -16.27 9.95
#